data_a792ed48fc0f947ad00ec56b332db267
#
_entry.id   a792ed48fc0f947ad00ec56b332db267
#
_cell.length_a   1.000
_cell.length_b   1.000
_cell.length_c   1.000
_cell.angle_alpha   90.00
_cell.angle_beta   90.00
_cell.angle_gamma   90.00
#
_symmetry.space_group_name_H-M   'P 1'
#
loop_
_entity.id
_entity.type
_entity.pdbx_description
1 polymer ?
#
loop_
_entity_poly.entity_id
_entity_poly.type
_entity_poly.pdbx_seq_one_letter_code
_entity_poly.pdbx_strand_id
1 'polypeptide(L)'
;MQGKIEVNKITMTTKKQAIWLFSGGPMQEHAAKKIIEFGYKLILTDMDKDCVCAKYADDFVECDTFDFSANIDAADKLKVKYKICAGVTVAADCHETVALINRHLGLVGIDPEIAHICRHKNITREILTAAGIYQPKYACVNNFKDAQSFLASIGNCGVIKSTDNSGSRGFSKVNSLEEFTPSVFDLAILSGTSGSVLIEETLIPRNDCIAELSVETLWFDGKMYWLNWVDRLFKSDLNFISSFHNEGNAHINWGVEVGHVNPACHSISVKNGIHEMIYAAGAAIGIHNEVGGHVLKADIMLTNDGPVIIELTPRLSGGWDSSGTTLARGADFQAGIIRLALGYALDLDLWQKYFEFKSPNLYASIWADVPSGAKDCIGRRFALGTDFQREKSLQLAFNNSKENRYVI
;
A
#
# COMPACT_ATOMS: atom_id res chain seq x y z
N MET A 1 -35.88 64.40 -2.24
CA MET A 1 -34.84 63.59 -1.54
C MET A 1 -34.95 62.17 -2.08
N GLN A 2 -34.08 61.82 -3.06
CA GLN A 2 -34.02 60.45 -3.58
C GLN A 2 -32.90 59.72 -2.82
N GLY A 3 -33.29 58.79 -1.92
CA GLY A 3 -32.34 57.93 -1.26
C GLY A 3 -31.76 56.89 -2.22
N LYS A 4 -30.45 56.94 -2.47
CA LYS A 4 -29.70 55.89 -3.12
C LYS A 4 -29.61 54.69 -2.20
N ILE A 5 -30.22 53.58 -2.59
CA ILE A 5 -29.95 52.25 -1.97
C ILE A 5 -28.60 51.80 -2.50
N GLU A 6 -27.57 51.82 -1.65
CA GLU A 6 -26.32 51.14 -1.88
C GLU A 6 -26.54 49.61 -1.82
N VAL A 7 -26.53 48.96 -2.95
CA VAL A 7 -26.49 47.49 -3.04
C VAL A 7 -25.08 47.07 -2.72
N ASN A 8 -24.87 46.62 -1.49
CA ASN A 8 -23.64 45.94 -1.10
C ASN A 8 -23.47 44.69 -1.98
N LYS A 9 -22.59 44.77 -2.99
CA LYS A 9 -22.11 43.62 -3.73
C LYS A 9 -21.33 42.73 -2.74
N ILE A 10 -22.00 41.71 -2.21
CA ILE A 10 -21.32 40.59 -1.56
C ILE A 10 -20.53 39.87 -2.66
N THR A 11 -19.27 40.20 -2.80
CA THR A 11 -18.32 39.45 -3.62
C THR A 11 -18.16 38.06 -2.95
N MET A 12 -18.95 37.10 -3.40
CA MET A 12 -18.67 35.69 -3.08
C MET A 12 -17.30 35.36 -3.67
N THR A 13 -16.25 35.42 -2.87
CA THR A 13 -14.95 34.91 -3.22
C THR A 13 -15.11 33.37 -3.36
N THR A 14 -15.06 32.87 -4.57
CA THR A 14 -15.09 31.43 -4.84
C THR A 14 -13.85 30.82 -4.18
N LYS A 15 -14.06 29.92 -3.20
CA LYS A 15 -12.98 29.21 -2.52
C LYS A 15 -12.12 28.48 -3.55
N LYS A 16 -10.79 28.50 -3.36
CA LYS A 16 -9.85 27.75 -4.21
C LYS A 16 -10.10 26.26 -4.05
N GLN A 17 -10.18 25.54 -5.16
CA GLN A 17 -10.30 24.08 -5.14
C GLN A 17 -8.99 23.45 -4.71
N ALA A 18 -9.08 22.49 -3.79
CA ALA A 18 -7.92 21.80 -3.23
C ALA A 18 -8.14 20.27 -3.18
N ILE A 19 -7.04 19.54 -3.27
CA ILE A 19 -6.96 18.13 -2.93
C ILE A 19 -6.07 17.99 -1.71
N TRP A 20 -6.48 17.14 -0.78
CA TRP A 20 -5.74 16.88 0.44
C TRP A 20 -4.99 15.55 0.34
N LEU A 21 -3.65 15.63 0.29
CA LEU A 21 -2.76 14.48 0.28
C LEU A 21 -2.31 14.16 1.71
N PHE A 22 -2.45 12.89 2.10
CA PHE A 22 -2.03 12.41 3.42
C PHE A 22 -0.72 11.63 3.30
N SER A 23 0.27 12.01 4.11
CA SER A 23 1.69 11.65 4.06
C SER A 23 2.44 12.30 2.90
N GLY A 24 3.65 12.79 3.21
CA GLY A 24 4.51 13.53 2.27
C GLY A 24 5.78 12.79 1.88
N GLY A 25 5.83 11.46 2.09
CA GLY A 25 6.99 10.65 1.75
C GLY A 25 7.28 10.55 0.24
N PRO A 26 8.47 10.02 -0.13
CA PRO A 26 8.92 9.99 -1.54
C PRO A 26 7.94 9.26 -2.49
N MET A 27 7.23 8.23 -2.02
CA MET A 27 6.26 7.48 -2.81
C MET A 27 5.00 8.30 -3.18
N GLN A 28 4.77 9.42 -2.50
CA GLN A 28 3.66 10.34 -2.73
C GLN A 28 4.04 11.52 -3.65
N GLU A 29 5.34 11.70 -3.95
CA GLU A 29 5.81 12.89 -4.68
C GLU A 29 5.19 13.01 -6.08
N HIS A 30 5.03 11.89 -6.79
CA HIS A 30 4.38 11.88 -8.09
C HIS A 30 2.92 12.34 -7.99
N ALA A 31 2.17 11.86 -7.00
CA ALA A 31 0.79 12.28 -6.75
C ALA A 31 0.70 13.77 -6.41
N ALA A 32 1.61 14.29 -5.59
CA ALA A 32 1.68 15.73 -5.27
C ALA A 32 1.85 16.58 -6.53
N LYS A 33 2.79 16.18 -7.42
CA LYS A 33 2.99 16.85 -8.72
C LYS A 33 1.74 16.78 -9.60
N LYS A 34 1.04 15.63 -9.65
CA LYS A 34 -0.18 15.46 -10.45
C LYS A 34 -1.35 16.28 -9.93
N ILE A 35 -1.49 16.44 -8.62
CA ILE A 35 -2.51 17.35 -8.04
C ILE A 35 -2.34 18.78 -8.56
N ILE A 36 -1.11 19.28 -8.57
CA ILE A 36 -0.80 20.61 -9.07
C ILE A 36 -1.01 20.70 -10.58
N GLU A 37 -0.55 19.70 -11.34
CA GLU A 37 -0.74 19.62 -12.81
C GLU A 37 -2.24 19.64 -13.18
N PHE A 38 -3.10 19.06 -12.35
CA PHE A 38 -4.55 19.09 -12.53
C PHE A 38 -5.19 20.44 -12.14
N GLY A 39 -4.40 21.41 -11.67
CA GLY A 39 -4.86 22.76 -11.34
C GLY A 39 -5.44 22.91 -9.93
N TYR A 40 -5.27 21.95 -9.05
CA TYR A 40 -5.72 22.00 -7.67
C TYR A 40 -4.64 22.55 -6.74
N LYS A 41 -5.06 23.20 -5.65
CA LYS A 41 -4.21 23.50 -4.52
C LYS A 41 -3.91 22.22 -3.77
N LEU A 42 -2.66 22.06 -3.31
CA LEU A 42 -2.23 20.93 -2.54
C LEU A 42 -2.28 21.26 -1.04
N ILE A 43 -3.13 20.54 -0.30
CA ILE A 43 -3.07 20.47 1.15
C ILE A 43 -2.31 19.19 1.48
N LEU A 44 -1.36 19.25 2.42
CA LEU A 44 -0.53 18.11 2.82
C LEU A 44 -0.57 17.92 4.32
N THR A 45 -0.79 16.68 4.78
CA THR A 45 -0.58 16.27 6.17
C THR A 45 0.62 15.36 6.28
N ASP A 46 1.55 15.69 7.17
CA ASP A 46 2.66 14.83 7.60
C ASP A 46 3.16 15.30 8.98
N MET A 47 3.79 14.41 9.75
CA MET A 47 4.48 14.77 11.00
C MET A 47 5.80 15.53 10.73
N ASP A 48 6.44 15.21 9.61
CA ASP A 48 7.71 15.81 9.21
C ASP A 48 7.45 16.97 8.25
N LYS A 49 7.59 18.19 8.77
CA LYS A 49 7.47 19.43 7.98
C LYS A 49 8.49 19.55 6.84
N ASP A 50 9.57 18.77 6.92
CA ASP A 50 10.66 18.76 5.93
C ASP A 50 10.52 17.56 4.97
N CYS A 51 9.39 16.84 4.99
CA CYS A 51 9.12 15.72 4.10
C CYS A 51 9.21 16.12 2.62
N VAL A 52 9.44 15.13 1.75
CA VAL A 52 9.70 15.34 0.30
C VAL A 52 8.62 16.17 -0.39
N CYS A 53 7.35 15.98 0.00
CA CYS A 53 6.21 16.67 -0.63
C CYS A 53 5.94 18.06 -0.04
N ALA A 54 6.53 18.44 1.10
CA ALA A 54 6.27 19.72 1.76
C ALA A 54 6.50 20.93 0.84
N LYS A 55 7.53 20.87 -0.01
CA LYS A 55 7.86 21.92 -1.00
C LYS A 55 6.77 22.20 -2.04
N TYR A 56 5.79 21.30 -2.18
CA TYR A 56 4.68 21.43 -3.13
C TYR A 56 3.38 21.93 -2.49
N ALA A 57 3.32 21.91 -1.14
CA ALA A 57 2.09 22.21 -0.41
C ALA A 57 1.74 23.71 -0.46
N ASP A 58 0.48 24.04 -0.79
CA ASP A 58 -0.09 25.37 -0.57
C ASP A 58 -0.53 25.58 0.89
N ASP A 59 -0.81 24.49 1.59
CA ASP A 59 -1.12 24.45 3.02
C ASP A 59 -0.60 23.15 3.64
N PHE A 60 -0.01 23.24 4.83
CA PHE A 60 0.61 22.11 5.51
C PHE A 60 -0.04 21.90 6.88
N VAL A 61 -0.44 20.67 7.16
CA VAL A 61 -0.99 20.24 8.44
C VAL A 61 0.06 19.37 9.13
N GLU A 62 0.79 19.97 10.08
CA GLU A 62 1.80 19.27 10.87
C GLU A 62 1.11 18.44 11.96
N CYS A 63 0.78 17.18 11.65
CA CYS A 63 0.27 16.23 12.63
C CYS A 63 0.51 14.79 12.16
N ASP A 64 0.35 13.85 13.10
CA ASP A 64 0.35 12.43 12.78
C ASP A 64 -0.82 12.10 11.86
N THR A 65 -0.54 11.45 10.73
CA THR A 65 -1.58 10.99 9.81
C THR A 65 -2.54 9.97 10.45
N PHE A 66 -2.18 9.37 11.58
CA PHE A 66 -3.02 8.45 12.34
C PHE A 66 -3.77 9.11 13.51
N ASP A 67 -3.53 10.39 13.79
CA ASP A 67 -4.35 11.16 14.74
C ASP A 67 -5.65 11.62 14.07
N PHE A 68 -6.68 10.79 14.17
CA PHE A 68 -7.98 11.04 13.55
C PHE A 68 -8.58 12.36 14.04
N SER A 69 -8.49 12.66 15.35
CA SER A 69 -9.05 13.87 15.95
C SER A 69 -8.39 15.13 15.40
N ALA A 70 -7.05 15.17 15.39
CA ALA A 70 -6.30 16.31 14.88
C ALA A 70 -6.58 16.55 13.38
N ASN A 71 -6.72 15.48 12.59
CA ASN A 71 -7.04 15.59 11.16
C ASN A 71 -8.49 16.08 10.94
N ILE A 72 -9.47 15.68 11.76
CA ILE A 72 -10.84 16.18 11.69
C ILE A 72 -10.87 17.67 12.05
N ASP A 73 -10.18 18.09 13.12
CA ASP A 73 -10.07 19.50 13.50
C ASP A 73 -9.43 20.35 12.40
N ALA A 74 -8.42 19.79 11.71
CA ALA A 74 -7.81 20.42 10.55
C ALA A 74 -8.79 20.52 9.38
N ALA A 75 -9.60 19.49 9.11
CA ALA A 75 -10.63 19.51 8.08
C ALA A 75 -11.63 20.64 8.28
N ASP A 76 -12.09 20.85 9.52
CA ASP A 76 -13.04 21.91 9.87
C ASP A 76 -12.46 23.32 9.67
N LYS A 77 -11.17 23.51 9.91
CA LYS A 77 -10.45 24.77 9.63
C LYS A 77 -10.24 24.97 8.12
N LEU A 78 -9.79 23.94 7.45
CA LEU A 78 -9.44 24.02 6.01
C LEU A 78 -10.65 24.19 5.09
N LYS A 79 -11.82 23.59 5.42
CA LYS A 79 -13.05 23.77 4.64
C LYS A 79 -13.55 25.22 4.63
N VAL A 80 -13.09 26.07 5.57
CA VAL A 80 -13.39 27.51 5.56
C VAL A 80 -12.59 28.21 4.45
N LYS A 81 -11.32 27.81 4.26
CA LYS A 81 -10.36 28.43 3.33
C LYS A 81 -10.47 27.85 1.92
N TYR A 82 -10.70 26.55 1.81
CA TYR A 82 -10.71 25.80 0.56
C TYR A 82 -12.06 25.13 0.28
N LYS A 83 -12.35 24.90 -1.01
CA LYS A 83 -13.25 23.85 -1.44
C LYS A 83 -12.42 22.57 -1.60
N ILE A 84 -12.37 21.75 -0.55
CA ILE A 84 -11.69 20.46 -0.61
C ILE A 84 -12.52 19.55 -1.54
N CYS A 85 -11.90 19.00 -2.57
CA CYS A 85 -12.56 18.19 -3.60
C CYS A 85 -12.30 16.69 -3.45
N ALA A 86 -11.18 16.31 -2.84
CA ALA A 86 -10.83 14.92 -2.50
C ALA A 86 -9.78 14.89 -1.39
N GLY A 87 -9.83 13.88 -0.52
CA GLY A 87 -8.73 13.44 0.33
C GLY A 87 -8.15 12.16 -0.26
N VAL A 88 -6.83 12.08 -0.40
CA VAL A 88 -6.15 10.95 -1.03
C VAL A 88 -4.89 10.54 -0.29
N THR A 89 -4.59 9.25 -0.32
CA THR A 89 -3.26 8.68 -0.15
C THR A 89 -3.05 7.65 -1.26
N VAL A 90 -1.87 7.61 -1.86
CA VAL A 90 -1.62 6.67 -2.97
C VAL A 90 -0.67 5.54 -2.57
N ALA A 91 0.18 5.77 -1.57
CA ALA A 91 1.23 4.81 -1.21
C ALA A 91 1.52 4.72 0.31
N ALA A 92 0.79 5.47 1.15
CA ALA A 92 0.95 5.46 2.60
C ALA A 92 -0.22 4.76 3.32
N ASP A 93 0.04 4.23 4.51
CA ASP A 93 -0.90 3.37 5.24
C ASP A 93 -2.02 4.11 5.99
N CYS A 94 -2.12 5.43 5.81
CA CYS A 94 -3.12 6.27 6.45
C CYS A 94 -4.50 6.25 5.75
N HIS A 95 -4.82 5.16 5.02
CA HIS A 95 -6.07 5.01 4.28
C HIS A 95 -7.32 5.08 5.16
N GLU A 96 -7.25 4.65 6.42
CA GLU A 96 -8.34 4.76 7.37
C GLU A 96 -8.64 6.23 7.72
N THR A 97 -7.60 7.04 7.97
CA THR A 97 -7.74 8.49 8.18
C THR A 97 -8.34 9.16 6.95
N VAL A 98 -7.86 8.82 5.75
CA VAL A 98 -8.38 9.36 4.50
C VAL A 98 -9.87 9.04 4.33
N ALA A 99 -10.28 7.82 4.63
CA ALA A 99 -11.67 7.39 4.57
C ALA A 99 -12.55 8.18 5.55
N LEU A 100 -12.10 8.34 6.79
CA LEU A 100 -12.79 9.15 7.83
C LEU A 100 -12.93 10.61 7.43
N ILE A 101 -11.87 11.23 6.92
CA ILE A 101 -11.89 12.63 6.45
C ILE A 101 -12.80 12.81 5.25
N ASN A 102 -12.75 11.91 4.27
CA ASN A 102 -13.64 11.98 3.11
C ASN A 102 -15.11 11.87 3.54
N ARG A 103 -15.44 10.95 4.46
CA ARG A 103 -16.79 10.84 5.04
C ARG A 103 -17.20 12.11 5.79
N HIS A 104 -16.32 12.66 6.64
CA HIS A 104 -16.58 13.89 7.40
C HIS A 104 -16.87 15.09 6.50
N LEU A 105 -16.17 15.19 5.36
CA LEU A 105 -16.32 16.27 4.39
C LEU A 105 -17.39 16.00 3.31
N GLY A 106 -18.02 14.83 3.31
CA GLY A 106 -19.01 14.43 2.30
C GLY A 106 -18.39 14.24 0.90
N LEU A 107 -17.14 13.78 0.83
CA LEU A 107 -16.39 13.54 -0.40
C LEU A 107 -16.50 12.06 -0.83
N VAL A 108 -16.18 11.80 -2.10
CA VAL A 108 -16.02 10.43 -2.60
C VAL A 108 -14.86 9.77 -1.85
N GLY A 109 -15.07 8.57 -1.35
CA GLY A 109 -14.06 7.79 -0.61
C GLY A 109 -14.59 6.42 -0.25
N ILE A 110 -13.69 5.51 0.07
CA ILE A 110 -14.07 4.19 0.57
C ILE A 110 -14.72 4.31 1.96
N ASP A 111 -15.62 3.38 2.28
CA ASP A 111 -16.22 3.32 3.63
C ASP A 111 -15.11 3.17 4.69
N PRO A 112 -15.09 4.00 5.76
CA PRO A 112 -14.16 3.85 6.86
C PRO A 112 -14.14 2.46 7.50
N GLU A 113 -15.26 1.73 7.50
CA GLU A 113 -15.31 0.36 8.00
C GLU A 113 -14.45 -0.59 7.14
N ILE A 114 -14.52 -0.47 5.81
CA ILE A 114 -13.67 -1.26 4.90
C ILE A 114 -12.20 -0.89 5.09
N ALA A 115 -11.91 0.41 5.25
CA ALA A 115 -10.55 0.87 5.50
C ALA A 115 -10.01 0.33 6.85
N HIS A 116 -10.85 0.30 7.89
CA HIS A 116 -10.55 -0.28 9.19
C HIS A 116 -10.27 -1.79 9.11
N ILE A 117 -11.15 -2.55 8.44
CA ILE A 117 -10.96 -3.99 8.20
C ILE A 117 -9.61 -4.27 7.56
N CYS A 118 -9.26 -3.51 6.51
CA CYS A 118 -7.99 -3.71 5.80
C CYS A 118 -6.77 -3.30 6.64
N ARG A 119 -6.89 -2.31 7.53
CA ARG A 119 -5.80 -1.91 8.43
C ARG A 119 -5.52 -2.98 9.48
N HIS A 120 -6.56 -3.59 10.05
CA HIS A 120 -6.46 -4.54 11.16
C HIS A 120 -6.42 -5.99 10.65
N LYS A 121 -5.21 -6.55 10.58
CA LYS A 121 -4.96 -7.89 10.03
C LYS A 121 -5.77 -9.01 10.70
N ASN A 122 -5.98 -8.92 12.01
CA ASN A 122 -6.83 -9.86 12.75
C ASN A 122 -8.28 -9.80 12.27
N ILE A 123 -8.84 -8.61 12.05
CA ILE A 123 -10.21 -8.43 11.55
C ILE A 123 -10.31 -8.96 10.12
N THR A 124 -9.32 -8.64 9.26
CA THR A 124 -9.25 -9.22 7.91
C THR A 124 -9.25 -10.75 7.97
N ARG A 125 -8.45 -11.38 8.86
CA ARG A 125 -8.44 -12.85 9.02
C ARG A 125 -9.80 -13.40 9.41
N GLU A 126 -10.48 -12.78 10.36
CA GLU A 126 -11.81 -13.19 10.82
C GLU A 126 -12.84 -13.15 9.70
N ILE A 127 -12.91 -12.05 8.94
CA ILE A 127 -13.84 -11.86 7.84
C ILE A 127 -13.57 -12.85 6.70
N LEU A 128 -12.31 -13.02 6.30
CA LEU A 128 -11.96 -13.94 5.23
C LEU A 128 -12.22 -15.41 5.63
N THR A 129 -11.97 -15.77 6.89
CA THR A 129 -12.30 -17.09 7.43
C THR A 129 -13.81 -17.33 7.42
N ALA A 130 -14.60 -16.36 7.86
CA ALA A 130 -16.06 -16.44 7.86
C ALA A 130 -16.64 -16.57 6.42
N ALA A 131 -15.96 -15.98 5.44
CA ALA A 131 -16.29 -16.11 4.02
C ALA A 131 -15.81 -17.43 3.38
N GLY A 132 -15.17 -18.33 4.14
CA GLY A 132 -14.67 -19.61 3.64
C GLY A 132 -13.40 -19.49 2.78
N ILE A 133 -12.72 -18.33 2.82
CA ILE A 133 -11.44 -18.14 2.14
C ILE A 133 -10.34 -18.67 3.05
N TYR A 134 -9.51 -19.56 2.52
CA TYR A 134 -8.43 -20.17 3.30
C TYR A 134 -7.51 -19.11 3.91
N GLN A 135 -7.25 -19.26 5.21
CA GLN A 135 -6.34 -18.44 5.98
C GLN A 135 -5.36 -19.33 6.76
N PRO A 136 -4.12 -18.89 7.03
CA PRO A 136 -3.25 -19.58 7.97
C PRO A 136 -3.93 -19.69 9.32
N LYS A 137 -3.57 -20.69 10.14
CA LYS A 137 -4.00 -20.71 11.55
C LYS A 137 -3.47 -19.47 12.24
N TYR A 138 -4.31 -18.77 12.99
CA TYR A 138 -3.94 -17.50 13.62
C TYR A 138 -4.57 -17.33 15.00
N ALA A 139 -3.95 -16.50 15.81
CA ALA A 139 -4.53 -15.96 17.03
C ALA A 139 -4.14 -14.48 17.20
N CYS A 140 -5.09 -13.68 17.68
CA CYS A 140 -4.84 -12.32 18.12
C CYS A 140 -4.79 -12.30 19.65
N VAL A 141 -3.67 -11.90 20.23
CA VAL A 141 -3.42 -11.96 21.67
C VAL A 141 -2.77 -10.69 22.18
N ASN A 142 -2.94 -10.39 23.48
CA ASN A 142 -2.39 -9.20 24.12
C ASN A 142 -1.39 -9.52 25.25
N ASN A 143 -1.04 -10.79 25.47
CA ASN A 143 -0.07 -11.17 26.45
C ASN A 143 0.81 -12.35 25.96
N PHE A 144 2.03 -12.38 26.49
CA PHE A 144 3.07 -13.33 26.07
C PHE A 144 2.69 -14.80 26.32
N LYS A 145 1.98 -15.09 27.42
CA LYS A 145 1.64 -16.48 27.78
C LYS A 145 0.65 -17.10 26.80
N ASP A 146 -0.38 -16.37 26.41
CA ASP A 146 -1.35 -16.82 25.41
C ASP A 146 -0.70 -16.95 24.04
N ALA A 147 0.18 -16.00 23.70
CA ALA A 147 1.02 -16.06 22.50
C ALA A 147 1.85 -17.34 22.44
N GLN A 148 2.56 -17.66 23.51
CA GLN A 148 3.39 -18.87 23.62
C GLN A 148 2.55 -20.14 23.53
N SER A 149 1.38 -20.16 24.19
CA SER A 149 0.47 -21.29 24.16
C SER A 149 -0.08 -21.58 22.77
N PHE A 150 -0.46 -20.51 22.03
CA PHE A 150 -0.92 -20.65 20.66
C PHE A 150 0.22 -21.13 19.74
N LEU A 151 1.40 -20.53 19.84
CA LEU A 151 2.56 -20.93 19.04
C LEU A 151 2.91 -22.41 19.25
N ALA A 152 2.83 -22.90 20.51
CA ALA A 152 3.00 -24.31 20.81
C ALA A 152 1.96 -25.20 20.12
N SER A 153 0.72 -24.73 20.02
CA SER A 153 -0.40 -25.47 19.40
C SER A 153 -0.26 -25.61 17.88
N ILE A 154 0.49 -24.72 17.23
CA ILE A 154 0.71 -24.72 15.77
C ILE A 154 2.08 -25.27 15.34
N GLY A 155 2.80 -25.94 16.24
CA GLY A 155 4.05 -26.63 15.92
C GLY A 155 5.32 -25.90 16.34
N ASN A 156 5.26 -25.00 17.31
CA ASN A 156 6.36 -24.25 17.91
C ASN A 156 7.06 -23.24 16.96
N CYS A 157 6.55 -23.06 15.76
CA CYS A 157 7.09 -22.11 14.78
C CYS A 157 5.96 -21.25 14.22
N GLY A 158 6.27 -20.02 13.83
CA GLY A 158 5.26 -19.11 13.32
C GLY A 158 5.78 -17.74 12.97
N VAL A 159 4.85 -16.88 12.58
CA VAL A 159 5.07 -15.46 12.29
C VAL A 159 4.38 -14.64 13.37
N ILE A 160 5.10 -13.70 13.93
CA ILE A 160 4.63 -12.76 14.95
C ILE A 160 4.65 -11.38 14.35
N LYS A 161 3.53 -10.67 14.40
CA LYS A 161 3.43 -9.32 13.81
C LYS A 161 2.44 -8.44 14.55
N SER A 162 2.61 -7.12 14.45
CA SER A 162 1.61 -6.15 14.84
C SER A 162 0.33 -6.34 14.02
N THR A 163 -0.83 -6.11 14.62
CA THR A 163 -2.12 -6.23 13.92
C THR A 163 -2.37 -5.10 12.93
N ASP A 164 -1.80 -3.91 13.16
CA ASP A 164 -2.17 -2.66 12.51
C ASP A 164 -0.99 -1.83 11.95
N ASN A 165 0.16 -2.47 11.70
CA ASN A 165 1.32 -1.83 11.09
C ASN A 165 1.73 -2.53 9.78
N SER A 166 2.58 -1.87 8.98
CA SER A 166 3.04 -2.32 7.67
C SER A 166 4.56 -2.22 7.51
N GLY A 167 5.08 -2.55 6.33
CA GLY A 167 6.51 -2.41 6.00
C GLY A 167 7.43 -3.28 6.84
N SER A 168 6.96 -4.44 7.30
CA SER A 168 7.67 -5.40 8.17
C SER A 168 8.03 -4.86 9.55
N ARG A 169 7.46 -3.73 9.98
CA ARG A 169 7.65 -3.18 11.32
C ARG A 169 6.95 -4.07 12.35
N GLY A 170 7.70 -4.51 13.36
CA GLY A 170 7.19 -5.42 14.39
C GLY A 170 6.97 -6.86 13.91
N PHE A 171 7.55 -7.20 12.75
CA PHE A 171 7.46 -8.54 12.18
C PHE A 171 8.63 -9.40 12.63
N SER A 172 8.33 -10.63 13.05
CA SER A 172 9.34 -11.65 13.38
C SER A 172 8.87 -13.02 12.92
N LYS A 173 9.80 -13.83 12.43
CA LYS A 173 9.62 -15.26 12.21
C LYS A 173 10.39 -16.00 13.28
N VAL A 174 9.76 -16.97 13.91
CA VAL A 174 10.39 -17.88 14.88
C VAL A 174 10.28 -19.33 14.39
N ASN A 175 11.35 -20.09 14.54
CA ASN A 175 11.41 -21.46 14.09
C ASN A 175 11.32 -22.45 15.25
N SER A 176 11.31 -21.94 16.49
CA SER A 176 11.11 -22.73 17.72
C SER A 176 10.55 -21.86 18.84
N LEU A 177 10.04 -22.51 19.91
CA LEU A 177 9.58 -21.79 21.11
C LEU A 177 10.71 -21.04 21.82
N GLU A 178 11.95 -21.54 21.74
CA GLU A 178 13.11 -20.87 22.34
C GLU A 178 13.44 -19.54 21.65
N GLU A 179 13.19 -19.43 20.34
CA GLU A 179 13.34 -18.18 19.62
C GLU A 179 12.24 -17.16 19.97
N PHE A 180 11.09 -17.63 20.45
CA PHE A 180 9.99 -16.76 20.86
C PHE A 180 10.21 -16.22 22.27
N THR A 181 10.93 -15.13 22.37
CA THR A 181 11.24 -14.44 23.62
C THR A 181 10.28 -13.30 23.92
N PRO A 182 10.19 -12.82 25.18
CA PRO A 182 9.40 -11.61 25.49
C PRO A 182 9.77 -10.42 24.60
N SER A 183 11.04 -10.24 24.25
CA SER A 183 11.47 -9.16 23.38
C SER A 183 10.93 -9.24 21.95
N VAL A 184 10.69 -10.43 21.41
CA VAL A 184 10.02 -10.63 20.12
C VAL A 184 8.56 -10.23 20.21
N PHE A 185 7.88 -10.61 21.29
CA PHE A 185 6.50 -10.23 21.54
C PHE A 185 6.34 -8.71 21.74
N ASP A 186 7.21 -8.12 22.57
CA ASP A 186 7.21 -6.68 22.86
C ASP A 186 7.49 -5.85 21.60
N LEU A 187 8.38 -6.32 20.71
CA LEU A 187 8.63 -5.66 19.42
C LEU A 187 7.34 -5.57 18.60
N ALA A 188 6.55 -6.64 18.53
CA ALA A 188 5.30 -6.63 17.77
C ALA A 188 4.23 -5.72 18.41
N ILE A 189 4.10 -5.75 19.75
CA ILE A 189 3.17 -4.88 20.50
C ILE A 189 3.53 -3.40 20.32
N LEU A 190 4.79 -3.05 20.54
CA LEU A 190 5.26 -1.66 20.51
C LEU A 190 5.30 -1.06 19.10
N SER A 191 5.31 -1.92 18.08
CA SER A 191 5.24 -1.47 16.68
C SER A 191 3.83 -1.13 16.22
N GLY A 192 2.78 -1.58 16.92
CA GLY A 192 1.39 -1.28 16.60
C GLY A 192 0.76 -0.28 17.57
N THR A 193 -0.48 0.09 17.29
CA THR A 193 -1.30 0.97 18.15
C THR A 193 -2.41 0.23 18.87
N SER A 194 -2.77 -0.98 18.42
CA SER A 194 -3.87 -1.79 18.96
C SER A 194 -3.59 -2.43 20.33
N GLY A 195 -2.32 -2.52 20.77
CA GLY A 195 -1.92 -3.26 21.95
C GLY A 195 -2.08 -4.79 21.83
N SER A 196 -2.20 -5.30 20.60
CA SER A 196 -2.39 -6.72 20.29
C SER A 196 -1.37 -7.21 19.26
N VAL A 197 -1.06 -8.50 19.34
CA VAL A 197 -0.16 -9.19 18.42
C VAL A 197 -0.93 -10.26 17.66
N LEU A 198 -0.71 -10.34 16.36
CA LEU A 198 -1.17 -11.44 15.53
C LEU A 198 -0.07 -12.47 15.39
N ILE A 199 -0.39 -13.73 15.77
CA ILE A 199 0.47 -14.87 15.57
C ILE A 199 -0.17 -15.75 14.51
N GLU A 200 0.63 -16.20 13.56
CA GLU A 200 0.16 -17.04 12.45
C GLU A 200 1.10 -18.22 12.23
N GLU A 201 0.56 -19.34 11.75
CA GLU A 201 1.40 -20.40 11.20
C GLU A 201 2.21 -19.87 10.01
N THR A 202 3.43 -20.37 9.87
CA THR A 202 4.27 -19.98 8.72
C THR A 202 3.73 -20.63 7.46
N LEU A 203 3.33 -19.80 6.48
CA LEU A 203 3.00 -20.29 5.14
C LEU A 203 4.26 -20.87 4.48
N ILE A 204 4.10 -22.01 3.82
CA ILE A 204 5.18 -22.66 3.07
C ILE A 204 5.09 -22.20 1.61
N PRO A 205 6.02 -21.33 1.15
CA PRO A 205 6.01 -20.86 -0.22
C PRO A 205 6.32 -22.00 -1.19
N ARG A 206 5.80 -21.91 -2.40
CA ARG A 206 6.27 -22.76 -3.51
C ARG A 206 7.77 -22.57 -3.70
N ASN A 207 8.45 -23.64 -4.08
CA ASN A 207 9.89 -23.65 -4.28
C ASN A 207 10.33 -23.67 -5.75
N ASP A 208 9.38 -23.58 -6.69
CA ASP A 208 9.59 -23.59 -8.13
C ASP A 208 9.36 -22.23 -8.80
N CYS A 209 9.03 -21.21 -8.00
CA CYS A 209 8.80 -19.86 -8.50
C CYS A 209 9.07 -18.81 -7.40
N ILE A 210 9.06 -17.52 -7.78
CA ILE A 210 8.94 -16.43 -6.81
C ILE A 210 7.53 -16.48 -6.27
N ALA A 211 7.40 -16.74 -4.97
CA ALA A 211 6.13 -17.13 -4.38
C ALA A 211 5.33 -15.96 -3.80
N GLU A 212 5.96 -14.84 -3.47
CA GLU A 212 5.25 -13.68 -2.93
C GLU A 212 4.97 -12.63 -4.01
N LEU A 213 3.72 -12.21 -4.07
CA LEU A 213 3.19 -11.30 -5.09
C LEU A 213 2.51 -10.11 -4.43
N SER A 214 2.58 -8.95 -5.07
CA SER A 214 1.69 -7.82 -4.85
C SER A 214 0.75 -7.69 -6.05
N VAL A 215 -0.55 -7.67 -5.81
CA VAL A 215 -1.58 -7.55 -6.85
C VAL A 215 -2.45 -6.34 -6.56
N GLU A 216 -2.70 -5.53 -7.58
CA GLU A 216 -3.53 -4.34 -7.50
C GLU A 216 -4.77 -4.51 -8.38
N THR A 217 -5.93 -4.23 -7.80
CA THR A 217 -7.22 -4.25 -8.48
C THR A 217 -7.96 -2.94 -8.29
N LEU A 218 -8.77 -2.56 -9.27
CA LEU A 218 -9.69 -1.42 -9.18
C LEU A 218 -11.12 -1.95 -9.10
N TRP A 219 -11.88 -1.43 -8.17
CA TRP A 219 -13.29 -1.72 -7.99
C TRP A 219 -14.12 -0.51 -8.37
N PHE A 220 -15.08 -0.72 -9.24
CA PHE A 220 -15.97 0.33 -9.74
C PHE A 220 -17.33 -0.28 -10.12
N ASP A 221 -18.41 0.26 -9.57
CA ASP A 221 -19.78 -0.18 -9.82
C ASP A 221 -19.95 -1.71 -9.68
N GLY A 222 -19.45 -2.28 -8.58
CA GLY A 222 -19.55 -3.71 -8.28
C GLY A 222 -18.64 -4.63 -9.10
N LYS A 223 -17.81 -4.08 -9.98
CA LYS A 223 -16.90 -4.84 -10.83
C LYS A 223 -15.45 -4.67 -10.37
N MET A 224 -14.72 -5.78 -10.43
CA MET A 224 -13.28 -5.79 -10.20
C MET A 224 -12.54 -5.76 -11.54
N TYR A 225 -11.60 -4.82 -11.66
CA TYR A 225 -10.69 -4.68 -12.79
C TYR A 225 -9.27 -4.99 -12.34
N TRP A 226 -8.58 -5.89 -13.04
CA TRP A 226 -7.19 -6.18 -12.80
C TRP A 226 -6.32 -5.04 -13.28
N LEU A 227 -5.55 -4.41 -12.36
CA LEU A 227 -4.62 -3.34 -12.72
C LEU A 227 -3.22 -3.87 -12.97
N ASN A 228 -2.63 -4.55 -11.97
CA ASN A 228 -1.22 -4.88 -11.96
C ASN A 228 -0.94 -6.08 -11.08
N TRP A 229 0.19 -6.74 -11.31
CA TRP A 229 0.79 -7.71 -10.40
C TRP A 229 2.31 -7.68 -10.49
N VAL A 230 2.98 -7.93 -9.39
CA VAL A 230 4.43 -7.80 -9.24
C VAL A 230 4.97 -9.01 -8.49
N ASP A 231 6.05 -9.60 -8.98
CA ASP A 231 6.84 -10.56 -8.19
C ASP A 231 7.66 -9.78 -7.16
N ARG A 232 7.45 -10.04 -5.87
CA ARG A 232 8.23 -9.46 -4.78
C ARG A 232 9.41 -10.35 -4.45
N LEU A 233 10.58 -9.75 -4.31
CA LEU A 233 11.84 -10.46 -4.11
C LEU A 233 12.28 -10.33 -2.66
N PHE A 234 12.53 -11.48 -2.05
CA PHE A 234 13.14 -11.60 -0.73
C PHE A 234 14.48 -12.32 -0.85
N LYS A 235 15.25 -12.35 0.23
CA LYS A 235 16.57 -13.00 0.25
C LYS A 235 16.55 -14.44 -0.29
N SER A 236 15.51 -15.22 0.05
CA SER A 236 15.34 -16.60 -0.42
C SER A 236 15.15 -16.71 -1.93
N ASP A 237 14.55 -15.70 -2.55
CA ASP A 237 14.20 -15.70 -3.98
C ASP A 237 15.39 -15.44 -4.88
N LEU A 238 16.47 -14.89 -4.32
CA LEU A 238 17.68 -14.61 -5.07
C LEU A 238 18.32 -15.87 -5.66
N ASN A 239 18.01 -17.05 -5.13
CA ASN A 239 18.43 -18.33 -5.68
C ASN A 239 17.78 -18.67 -7.03
N PHE A 240 16.61 -18.09 -7.33
CA PHE A 240 15.92 -18.26 -8.62
C PHE A 240 16.49 -17.37 -9.74
N ILE A 241 17.40 -16.47 -9.38
CA ILE A 241 17.96 -15.48 -10.29
C ILE A 241 19.44 -15.82 -10.46
N SER A 242 19.77 -16.56 -11.52
CA SER A 242 21.09 -17.13 -11.75
C SER A 242 22.26 -16.13 -11.74
N SER A 243 21.99 -14.85 -11.96
CA SER A 243 22.98 -13.78 -11.99
C SER A 243 23.34 -13.21 -10.60
N PHE A 244 22.66 -13.62 -9.53
CA PHE A 244 22.81 -13.04 -8.18
C PHE A 244 23.40 -14.02 -7.16
N HIS A 245 23.96 -15.12 -7.60
CA HIS A 245 24.62 -16.08 -6.71
C HIS A 245 25.78 -15.41 -5.95
N ASN A 246 25.62 -15.28 -4.63
CA ASN A 246 26.65 -14.96 -3.63
C ASN A 246 27.09 -13.51 -3.39
N GLU A 247 26.39 -12.49 -3.84
CA GLU A 247 26.81 -11.13 -3.52
C GLU A 247 26.08 -10.53 -2.29
N GLY A 248 26.74 -10.60 -1.12
CA GLY A 248 26.56 -9.59 -0.06
C GLY A 248 25.26 -9.55 0.73
N ASN A 249 24.29 -10.43 0.48
CA ASN A 249 22.94 -10.35 1.09
C ASN A 249 22.82 -11.03 2.47
N ALA A 250 23.94 -11.49 3.05
CA ALA A 250 23.93 -12.19 4.34
C ALA A 250 23.38 -11.33 5.49
N HIS A 251 23.48 -10.00 5.38
CA HIS A 251 23.02 -9.03 6.39
C HIS A 251 21.53 -8.73 6.32
N ILE A 252 20.81 -9.16 5.27
CA ILE A 252 19.38 -8.85 5.10
C ILE A 252 18.56 -9.83 5.93
N ASN A 253 17.66 -9.30 6.74
CA ASN A 253 16.75 -10.11 7.54
C ASN A 253 15.65 -10.73 6.68
N TRP A 254 15.10 -11.86 7.14
CA TRP A 254 13.93 -12.47 6.55
C TRP A 254 12.73 -11.52 6.64
N GLY A 255 11.93 -11.45 5.56
CA GLY A 255 10.76 -10.57 5.48
C GLY A 255 11.06 -9.14 5.00
N VAL A 256 12.34 -8.80 4.75
CA VAL A 256 12.71 -7.51 4.12
C VAL A 256 12.76 -7.71 2.61
N GLU A 257 11.91 -7.00 1.90
CA GLU A 257 11.88 -7.00 0.44
C GLU A 257 13.13 -6.33 -0.15
N VAL A 258 13.81 -7.03 -1.06
CA VAL A 258 15.04 -6.57 -1.72
C VAL A 258 14.80 -6.08 -3.15
N GLY A 259 13.59 -6.21 -3.64
CA GLY A 259 13.22 -5.74 -4.97
C GLY A 259 11.92 -6.34 -5.46
N HIS A 260 11.57 -6.01 -6.69
CA HIS A 260 10.41 -6.60 -7.37
C HIS A 260 10.54 -6.51 -8.89
N VAL A 261 9.74 -7.31 -9.58
CA VAL A 261 9.64 -7.34 -11.05
C VAL A 261 8.20 -7.14 -11.49
N ASN A 262 7.96 -6.17 -12.32
CA ASN A 262 6.67 -5.83 -12.91
C ASN A 262 6.70 -6.01 -14.45
N PRO A 263 5.83 -6.84 -15.06
CA PRO A 263 4.80 -7.67 -14.42
C PRO A 263 5.40 -8.94 -13.79
N ALA A 264 4.64 -9.55 -12.89
CA ALA A 264 4.90 -10.91 -12.42
C ALA A 264 4.78 -11.90 -13.57
N CYS A 265 5.53 -13.01 -13.47
CA CYS A 265 5.61 -14.02 -14.52
C CYS A 265 5.15 -15.39 -14.04
N HIS A 266 3.84 -15.61 -14.05
CA HIS A 266 3.20 -16.87 -13.66
C HIS A 266 2.21 -17.34 -14.74
N SER A 267 1.76 -18.59 -14.63
CA SER A 267 0.78 -19.15 -15.55
C SER A 267 -0.58 -18.45 -15.46
N ILE A 268 -1.36 -18.54 -16.52
CA ILE A 268 -2.74 -18.02 -16.54
C ILE A 268 -3.63 -18.69 -15.47
N SER A 269 -3.36 -19.95 -15.14
CA SER A 269 -4.08 -20.67 -14.08
C SER A 269 -3.82 -20.05 -12.71
N VAL A 270 -2.55 -19.70 -12.40
CA VAL A 270 -2.21 -18.98 -11.15
C VAL A 270 -2.89 -17.63 -11.12
N LYS A 271 -2.84 -16.86 -12.23
CA LYS A 271 -3.51 -15.56 -12.31
C LYS A 271 -5.02 -15.66 -12.08
N ASN A 272 -5.68 -16.66 -12.66
CA ASN A 272 -7.11 -16.87 -12.48
C ASN A 272 -7.47 -17.24 -11.04
N GLY A 273 -6.71 -18.13 -10.40
CA GLY A 273 -6.92 -18.47 -8.98
C GLY A 273 -6.75 -17.26 -8.06
N ILE A 274 -5.75 -16.40 -8.32
CA ILE A 274 -5.57 -15.15 -7.59
C ILE A 274 -6.77 -14.20 -7.83
N HIS A 275 -7.22 -14.08 -9.08
CA HIS A 275 -8.35 -13.22 -9.44
C HIS A 275 -9.62 -13.63 -8.69
N GLU A 276 -9.94 -14.93 -8.69
CA GLU A 276 -11.12 -15.47 -7.99
C GLU A 276 -11.01 -15.22 -6.48
N MET A 277 -9.84 -15.46 -5.88
CA MET A 277 -9.59 -15.24 -4.46
C MET A 277 -9.74 -13.76 -4.07
N ILE A 278 -9.15 -12.83 -4.83
CA ILE A 278 -9.26 -11.39 -4.55
C ILE A 278 -10.71 -10.92 -4.72
N TYR A 279 -11.41 -11.44 -5.75
CA TYR A 279 -12.82 -11.11 -5.94
C TYR A 279 -13.66 -11.55 -4.74
N ALA A 280 -13.48 -12.78 -4.27
CA ALA A 280 -14.18 -13.29 -3.09
C ALA A 280 -13.84 -12.47 -1.82
N ALA A 281 -12.56 -12.14 -1.64
CA ALA A 281 -12.09 -11.34 -0.50
C ALA A 281 -12.66 -9.90 -0.54
N GLY A 282 -12.65 -9.25 -1.70
CA GLY A 282 -13.22 -7.93 -1.88
C GLY A 282 -14.73 -7.91 -1.64
N ALA A 283 -15.45 -8.96 -2.06
CA ALA A 283 -16.85 -9.12 -1.75
C ALA A 283 -17.10 -9.32 -0.23
N ALA A 284 -16.24 -10.09 0.44
CA ALA A 284 -16.36 -10.36 1.88
C ALA A 284 -16.15 -9.08 2.74
N ILE A 285 -15.20 -8.22 2.35
CA ILE A 285 -14.97 -6.93 3.04
C ILE A 285 -15.95 -5.83 2.60
N GLY A 286 -16.78 -6.06 1.58
CA GLY A 286 -17.82 -5.13 1.16
C GLY A 286 -17.43 -4.13 0.07
N ILE A 287 -16.19 -4.12 -0.46
CA ILE A 287 -15.71 -3.12 -1.41
C ILE A 287 -16.52 -3.09 -2.72
N HIS A 288 -17.17 -4.21 -3.09
CA HIS A 288 -18.02 -4.30 -4.28
C HIS A 288 -19.31 -3.46 -4.19
N ASN A 289 -19.67 -2.98 -2.98
CA ASN A 289 -20.85 -2.12 -2.77
C ASN A 289 -20.50 -0.65 -2.78
N GLU A 290 -19.19 -0.30 -2.84
CA GLU A 290 -18.75 1.07 -2.77
C GLU A 290 -19.07 1.85 -4.05
N VAL A 291 -19.45 3.13 -3.87
CA VAL A 291 -19.71 4.05 -4.97
C VAL A 291 -18.40 4.72 -5.39
N GLY A 292 -18.16 4.76 -6.70
CA GLY A 292 -16.93 5.32 -7.26
C GLY A 292 -15.84 4.28 -7.45
N GLY A 293 -14.63 4.75 -7.73
CA GLY A 293 -13.48 3.88 -8.02
C GLY A 293 -12.53 3.75 -6.82
N HIS A 294 -12.32 2.52 -6.37
CA HIS A 294 -11.47 2.21 -5.22
C HIS A 294 -10.45 1.15 -5.57
N VAL A 295 -9.21 1.33 -5.11
CA VAL A 295 -8.16 0.33 -5.28
C VAL A 295 -8.20 -0.65 -4.11
N LEU A 296 -7.96 -1.92 -4.41
CA LEU A 296 -7.62 -2.93 -3.42
C LEU A 296 -6.32 -3.61 -3.86
N LYS A 297 -5.29 -3.45 -3.05
CA LYS A 297 -4.03 -4.18 -3.15
C LYS A 297 -4.11 -5.43 -2.27
N ALA A 298 -3.62 -6.55 -2.77
CA ALA A 298 -3.45 -7.78 -2.02
C ALA A 298 -1.99 -8.23 -2.09
N ASP A 299 -1.36 -8.49 -0.93
CA ASP A 299 -0.13 -9.26 -0.86
C ASP A 299 -0.49 -10.74 -0.73
N ILE A 300 0.12 -11.58 -1.55
CA ILE A 300 -0.28 -12.97 -1.76
C ILE A 300 0.95 -13.86 -1.68
N MET A 301 0.82 -14.99 -0.99
CA MET A 301 1.78 -16.09 -1.01
C MET A 301 1.25 -17.22 -1.89
N LEU A 302 2.02 -17.66 -2.87
CA LEU A 302 1.77 -18.89 -3.60
C LEU A 302 2.28 -20.07 -2.79
N THR A 303 1.37 -20.96 -2.39
CA THR A 303 1.68 -22.23 -1.72
C THR A 303 1.39 -23.39 -2.68
N ASN A 304 1.76 -24.62 -2.29
CA ASN A 304 1.43 -25.81 -3.07
C ASN A 304 -0.09 -26.08 -3.12
N ASP A 305 -0.83 -25.57 -2.13
CA ASP A 305 -2.30 -25.73 -2.03
C ASP A 305 -3.06 -24.57 -2.71
N GLY A 306 -2.35 -23.59 -3.26
CA GLY A 306 -2.92 -22.44 -3.95
C GLY A 306 -2.45 -21.09 -3.40
N PRO A 307 -3.00 -19.98 -3.90
CA PRO A 307 -2.69 -18.65 -3.42
C PRO A 307 -3.34 -18.39 -2.05
N VAL A 308 -2.63 -17.65 -1.18
CA VAL A 308 -3.11 -17.26 0.16
C VAL A 308 -2.90 -15.76 0.35
N ILE A 309 -3.92 -15.05 0.81
CA ILE A 309 -3.83 -13.62 1.11
C ILE A 309 -3.01 -13.42 2.37
N ILE A 310 -1.94 -12.62 2.27
CA ILE A 310 -1.14 -12.16 3.41
C ILE A 310 -1.76 -10.92 4.03
N GLU A 311 -2.11 -9.94 3.20
CA GLU A 311 -2.63 -8.63 3.60
C GLU A 311 -3.50 -8.02 2.50
N LEU A 312 -4.55 -7.29 2.90
CA LEU A 312 -5.34 -6.43 2.02
C LEU A 312 -5.12 -4.97 2.39
N THR A 313 -5.02 -4.10 1.39
CA THR A 313 -4.85 -2.67 1.62
C THR A 313 -5.62 -1.88 0.57
N PRO A 314 -6.52 -0.94 0.95
CA PRO A 314 -7.35 -0.18 0.00
C PRO A 314 -6.61 1.04 -0.54
N ARG A 315 -5.42 0.84 -1.07
CA ARG A 315 -4.54 1.81 -1.73
C ARG A 315 -3.59 1.13 -2.69
N LEU A 316 -2.89 1.92 -3.49
CA LEU A 316 -1.82 1.41 -4.35
C LEU A 316 -0.61 0.92 -3.53
N SER A 317 0.24 0.11 -4.14
CA SER A 317 1.44 -0.41 -3.48
C SER A 317 2.45 0.70 -3.14
N GLY A 318 3.03 0.60 -1.93
CA GLY A 318 4.01 1.55 -1.41
C GLY A 318 5.46 1.25 -1.77
N GLY A 319 5.73 0.14 -2.45
CA GLY A 319 7.08 -0.34 -2.74
C GLY A 319 7.68 0.18 -4.06
N TRP A 320 7.23 1.30 -4.58
CA TRP A 320 7.56 1.83 -5.90
C TRP A 320 6.95 1.07 -7.08
N ASP A 321 6.06 0.15 -6.83
CA ASP A 321 5.34 -0.58 -7.88
C ASP A 321 4.51 0.41 -8.70
N SER A 322 3.51 1.04 -8.08
CA SER A 322 2.56 1.94 -8.74
C SER A 322 3.08 3.36 -8.94
N SER A 323 4.16 3.76 -8.25
CA SER A 323 4.78 5.09 -8.40
C SER A 323 6.01 5.09 -9.28
N GLY A 324 6.53 3.93 -9.65
CA GLY A 324 7.74 3.77 -10.45
C GLY A 324 7.61 2.77 -11.58
N THR A 325 7.43 1.50 -11.30
CA THR A 325 7.45 0.46 -12.35
C THR A 325 6.25 0.55 -13.29
N THR A 326 5.07 0.95 -12.81
CA THR A 326 3.91 1.20 -13.69
C THR A 326 4.15 2.40 -14.60
N LEU A 327 4.75 3.48 -14.10
CA LEU A 327 5.12 4.65 -14.91
C LEU A 327 6.15 4.29 -15.96
N ALA A 328 7.18 3.50 -15.62
CA ALA A 328 8.18 3.03 -16.57
C ALA A 328 7.57 2.18 -17.71
N ARG A 329 6.45 1.51 -17.44
CA ARG A 329 5.66 0.76 -18.42
C ARG A 329 4.58 1.58 -19.12
N GLY A 330 4.46 2.87 -18.78
CA GLY A 330 3.58 3.85 -19.43
C GLY A 330 2.16 3.92 -18.90
N ALA A 331 1.89 3.46 -17.66
CA ALA A 331 0.61 3.63 -16.98
C ALA A 331 0.78 4.52 -15.73
N ASP A 332 -0.10 5.51 -15.55
CA ASP A 332 -0.05 6.46 -14.42
C ASP A 332 -1.22 6.22 -13.45
N PHE A 333 -1.11 5.17 -12.66
CA PHE A 333 -2.18 4.78 -11.74
C PHE A 333 -2.46 5.85 -10.68
N GLN A 334 -1.44 6.57 -10.20
CA GLN A 334 -1.63 7.61 -9.21
C GLN A 334 -2.50 8.75 -9.76
N ALA A 335 -2.24 9.19 -10.99
CA ALA A 335 -3.08 10.18 -11.66
C ALA A 335 -4.51 9.67 -11.87
N GLY A 336 -4.67 8.41 -12.27
CA GLY A 336 -5.98 7.77 -12.43
C GLY A 336 -6.79 7.73 -11.14
N ILE A 337 -6.19 7.33 -10.04
CA ILE A 337 -6.83 7.26 -8.71
C ILE A 337 -7.23 8.65 -8.21
N ILE A 338 -6.40 9.68 -8.41
CA ILE A 338 -6.77 11.06 -8.08
C ILE A 338 -8.02 11.50 -8.87
N ARG A 339 -8.13 11.13 -10.15
CA ARG A 339 -9.31 11.42 -10.96
C ARG A 339 -10.57 10.72 -10.44
N LEU A 340 -10.44 9.44 -10.07
CA LEU A 340 -11.55 8.69 -9.48
C LEU A 340 -11.98 9.29 -8.13
N ALA A 341 -11.03 9.69 -7.29
CA ALA A 341 -11.32 10.35 -6.00
C ALA A 341 -12.03 11.72 -6.18
N LEU A 342 -11.84 12.37 -7.32
CA LEU A 342 -12.59 13.57 -7.70
C LEU A 342 -14.00 13.29 -8.25
N GLY A 343 -14.42 12.01 -8.29
CA GLY A 343 -15.73 11.58 -8.77
C GLY A 343 -15.83 11.41 -10.29
N TYR A 344 -14.71 11.32 -11.00
CA TYR A 344 -14.75 10.99 -12.43
C TYR A 344 -15.26 9.57 -12.63
N ALA A 345 -16.09 9.37 -13.65
CA ALA A 345 -16.53 8.05 -14.04
C ALA A 345 -15.36 7.24 -14.64
N LEU A 346 -15.38 5.93 -14.39
CA LEU A 346 -14.47 5.01 -15.08
C LEU A 346 -15.05 4.73 -16.46
N ASP A 347 -14.47 5.36 -17.46
CA ASP A 347 -14.79 5.15 -18.87
C ASP A 347 -13.54 4.74 -19.66
N LEU A 348 -13.72 4.48 -20.95
CA LEU A 348 -12.64 4.04 -21.83
C LEU A 348 -11.51 5.07 -21.92
N ASP A 349 -11.82 6.37 -21.96
CA ASP A 349 -10.82 7.42 -22.07
C ASP A 349 -9.98 7.52 -20.81
N LEU A 350 -10.61 7.45 -19.62
CA LEU A 350 -9.92 7.43 -18.34
C LEU A 350 -9.03 6.19 -18.21
N TRP A 351 -9.58 5.01 -18.61
CA TRP A 351 -8.83 3.75 -18.58
C TRP A 351 -7.61 3.81 -19.47
N GLN A 352 -7.78 4.12 -20.76
CA GLN A 352 -6.69 4.18 -21.72
C GLN A 352 -5.62 5.20 -21.34
N LYS A 353 -6.03 6.30 -20.74
CA LYS A 353 -5.10 7.36 -20.35
C LYS A 353 -4.21 7.00 -19.17
N TYR A 354 -4.76 6.35 -18.14
CA TYR A 354 -4.08 6.20 -16.87
C TYR A 354 -3.81 4.74 -16.46
N PHE A 355 -4.67 3.79 -16.82
CA PHE A 355 -4.60 2.41 -16.37
C PHE A 355 -4.08 1.43 -17.42
N GLU A 356 -4.06 1.82 -18.69
CA GLU A 356 -3.53 0.99 -19.76
C GLU A 356 -2.02 1.14 -19.89
N PHE A 357 -1.30 0.02 -19.89
CA PHE A 357 0.14 0.02 -20.12
C PHE A 357 0.47 0.29 -21.59
N LYS A 358 1.21 1.38 -21.86
CA LYS A 358 1.69 1.71 -23.23
C LYS A 358 2.77 0.74 -23.70
N SER A 359 3.50 0.12 -22.78
CA SER A 359 4.53 -0.89 -23.03
C SER A 359 4.23 -2.16 -22.25
N PRO A 360 3.16 -2.93 -22.61
CA PRO A 360 2.71 -4.08 -21.82
C PRO A 360 3.74 -5.20 -21.73
N ASN A 361 4.60 -5.35 -22.74
CA ASN A 361 5.65 -6.37 -22.79
C ASN A 361 6.98 -5.94 -22.15
N LEU A 362 7.09 -4.70 -21.71
CA LEU A 362 8.27 -4.20 -21.02
C LEU A 362 8.25 -4.69 -19.57
N TYR A 363 9.35 -5.25 -19.08
CA TYR A 363 9.57 -5.47 -17.66
C TYR A 363 10.23 -4.23 -17.05
N ALA A 364 9.74 -3.85 -15.89
CA ALA A 364 10.35 -2.84 -15.05
C ALA A 364 10.65 -3.47 -13.70
N SER A 365 11.90 -3.45 -13.30
CA SER A 365 12.37 -4.06 -12.06
C SER A 365 12.95 -3.02 -11.13
N ILE A 366 12.75 -3.22 -9.84
CA ILE A 366 13.37 -2.44 -8.78
C ILE A 366 14.35 -3.33 -8.03
N TRP A 367 15.51 -2.79 -7.73
CA TRP A 367 16.43 -3.32 -6.75
C TRP A 367 16.51 -2.35 -5.57
N ALA A 368 16.30 -2.88 -4.38
CA ALA A 368 16.40 -2.11 -3.15
C ALA A 368 17.79 -2.28 -2.53
N ASP A 369 18.49 -1.16 -2.33
CA ASP A 369 19.64 -1.12 -1.45
C ASP A 369 19.15 -1.05 0.00
N VAL A 370 19.34 -2.14 0.72
CA VAL A 370 18.85 -2.32 2.09
C VAL A 370 19.96 -1.95 3.06
N PRO A 371 19.73 -1.00 4.01
CA PRO A 371 20.73 -0.66 5.01
C PRO A 371 21.21 -1.88 5.79
N SER A 372 22.50 -1.93 6.11
CA SER A 372 23.07 -3.02 6.91
C SER A 372 22.40 -3.11 8.27
N GLY A 373 21.93 -4.30 8.64
CA GLY A 373 21.21 -4.55 9.89
C GLY A 373 19.75 -4.10 9.90
N ALA A 374 19.20 -3.68 8.75
CA ALA A 374 17.78 -3.33 8.65
C ALA A 374 16.88 -4.50 9.06
N LYS A 375 15.91 -4.21 9.90
CA LYS A 375 14.91 -5.19 10.40
C LYS A 375 13.55 -5.00 9.71
N ASP A 376 13.39 -3.94 8.96
CA ASP A 376 12.18 -3.53 8.25
C ASP A 376 12.53 -2.88 6.91
N CYS A 377 11.55 -2.30 6.27
CA CYS A 377 11.70 -1.65 4.96
C CYS A 377 12.06 -0.16 5.02
N ILE A 378 12.41 0.37 6.20
CA ILE A 378 12.76 1.79 6.36
C ILE A 378 14.18 2.06 5.80
N GLY A 379 14.33 3.21 5.13
CA GLY A 379 15.62 3.69 4.62
C GLY A 379 16.14 2.96 3.39
N ARG A 380 15.34 2.10 2.75
CA ARG A 380 15.72 1.48 1.48
C ARG A 380 15.82 2.55 0.38
N ARG A 381 16.83 2.42 -0.47
CA ARG A 381 16.97 3.20 -1.71
C ARG A 381 16.68 2.30 -2.89
N PHE A 382 16.06 2.82 -3.92
CA PHE A 382 15.57 2.03 -5.04
C PHE A 382 16.28 2.41 -6.34
N ALA A 383 16.72 1.40 -7.07
CA ALA A 383 17.25 1.55 -8.43
C ALA A 383 16.33 0.83 -9.42
N LEU A 384 16.02 1.50 -10.54
CA LEU A 384 15.13 1.02 -11.59
C LEU A 384 15.94 0.43 -12.75
N GLY A 385 15.46 -0.68 -13.29
CA GLY A 385 15.93 -1.25 -14.56
C GLY A 385 14.74 -1.63 -15.45
N THR A 386 14.85 -1.40 -16.74
CA THR A 386 13.81 -1.74 -17.71
C THR A 386 14.39 -2.49 -18.90
N ASP A 387 13.77 -3.61 -19.30
CA ASP A 387 14.13 -4.39 -20.49
C ASP A 387 12.92 -5.22 -20.94
N PHE A 388 12.92 -5.69 -22.18
CA PHE A 388 11.91 -6.64 -22.68
C PHE A 388 12.17 -8.09 -22.21
N GLN A 389 13.28 -8.35 -21.57
CA GLN A 389 13.60 -9.60 -20.90
C GLN A 389 13.61 -9.38 -19.39
N ARG A 390 12.84 -10.20 -18.66
CA ARG A 390 12.67 -10.12 -17.22
C ARG A 390 13.99 -10.08 -16.45
N GLU A 391 14.88 -11.03 -16.73
CA GLU A 391 16.18 -11.14 -16.06
C GLU A 391 17.08 -9.94 -16.33
N LYS A 392 17.07 -9.42 -17.58
CA LYS A 392 17.84 -8.23 -17.93
C LYS A 392 17.35 -6.98 -17.22
N SER A 393 16.03 -6.80 -17.08
CA SER A 393 15.48 -5.66 -16.35
C SER A 393 15.95 -5.65 -14.90
N LEU A 394 15.97 -6.82 -14.25
CA LEU A 394 16.43 -6.96 -12.88
C LEU A 394 17.95 -6.78 -12.76
N GLN A 395 18.73 -7.33 -13.71
CA GLN A 395 20.18 -7.10 -13.76
C GLN A 395 20.52 -5.61 -13.92
N LEU A 396 19.77 -4.88 -14.75
CA LEU A 396 19.93 -3.44 -14.90
C LEU A 396 19.62 -2.68 -13.62
N ALA A 397 18.55 -3.04 -12.92
CA ALA A 397 18.19 -2.45 -11.63
C ALA A 397 19.32 -2.66 -10.60
N PHE A 398 19.84 -3.89 -10.50
CA PHE A 398 20.96 -4.23 -9.64
C PHE A 398 22.23 -3.44 -10.00
N ASN A 399 22.62 -3.38 -11.27
CA ASN A 399 23.79 -2.63 -11.73
C ASN A 399 23.65 -1.12 -11.41
N ASN A 400 22.46 -0.56 -11.63
CA ASN A 400 22.17 0.83 -11.30
C ASN A 400 22.31 1.09 -9.80
N SER A 401 21.92 0.15 -8.95
CA SER A 401 22.12 0.24 -7.50
C SER A 401 23.62 0.25 -7.15
N LYS A 402 24.44 -0.61 -7.76
CA LYS A 402 25.90 -0.64 -7.56
C LYS A 402 26.59 0.66 -8.01
N GLU A 403 26.06 1.33 -9.02
CA GLU A 403 26.54 2.61 -9.51
C GLU A 403 25.91 3.82 -8.78
N ASN A 404 25.18 3.60 -7.69
CA ASN A 404 24.45 4.61 -6.90
C ASN A 404 23.43 5.42 -7.73
N ARG A 405 22.85 4.84 -8.78
CA ARG A 405 21.81 5.44 -9.61
C ARG A 405 20.42 5.12 -9.05
N TYR A 406 20.09 5.78 -7.95
CA TYR A 406 18.80 5.59 -7.30
C TYR A 406 17.75 6.55 -7.88
N VAL A 407 16.51 6.09 -7.86
CA VAL A 407 15.33 6.88 -8.25
C VAL A 407 14.60 7.46 -7.04
N ILE A 408 14.92 6.94 -5.86
CA ILE A 408 14.56 7.46 -4.53
C ILE A 408 15.73 7.22 -3.58
#